data_254ddd82bad62aff3c03925bbd53cca4
#
_entry.id   254ddd82bad62aff3c03925bbd53cca4
#
_cell.length_a   1.000
_cell.length_b   1.000
_cell.length_c   1.000
_cell.angle_alpha   90.00
_cell.angle_beta   90.00
_cell.angle_gamma   90.00
#
_symmetry.space_group_name_H-M   'P 1'
#
loop_
_entity.id
_entity.type
_entity.pdbx_description
1 polymer ?
#
loop_
_entity_poly.entity_id
_entity_poly.type
_entity_poly.pdbx_seq_one_letter_code
_entity_poly.pdbx_strand_id
1 'polypeptide(L)'
;QFYNHQSAKGRRVSFRGQANGNQVAAVCQPIRPSDYEISAPCFYQVLTGKTLEEYVNYFGAQQAELCVRMKHSKTKEDINHFLEEMGDRLNSGNLYVYGVKKIEDQRSQLLSYRERNMKIKFSLMAFLLINVFFGIVGTFWLWTENRRGEIGLRMAIGSSKYSLYKYMNLEGICLFSFTLPFIILFMLNMAYFDIMDTIRLPLSLWRFCITIGSAWLLLAGMITLGIWIPARKATNLAPAEALHYE
;
A
#
# COMPACT_ATOMS: atom_id res chain seq x y z
N GLN A 1 -13.58 -20.97 14.17
CA GLN A 1 -14.86 -20.27 13.94
C GLN A 1 -15.98 -21.23 13.55
N PHE A 2 -15.76 -22.19 12.63
CA PHE A 2 -16.80 -23.13 12.16
C PHE A 2 -17.32 -24.10 13.25
N TYR A 3 -16.60 -24.33 14.33
CA TYR A 3 -16.94 -25.31 15.36
C TYR A 3 -16.97 -24.71 16.78
N ASN A 4 -17.33 -23.46 16.94
CA ASN A 4 -17.49 -22.79 18.24
C ASN A 4 -16.32 -23.04 19.19
N HIS A 5 -15.08 -22.85 18.72
CA HIS A 5 -13.84 -23.05 19.46
C HIS A 5 -13.55 -24.50 19.90
N GLN A 6 -14.33 -25.48 19.45
CA GLN A 6 -14.02 -26.89 19.69
C GLN A 6 -13.04 -27.42 18.65
N SER A 7 -12.35 -28.54 18.99
CA SER A 7 -11.41 -29.16 18.04
C SER A 7 -12.16 -29.64 16.78
N ALA A 8 -11.66 -29.26 15.64
CA ALA A 8 -12.18 -29.68 14.33
C ALA A 8 -11.72 -31.08 13.92
N LYS A 9 -10.70 -31.65 14.57
CA LYS A 9 -10.15 -32.97 14.26
C LYS A 9 -11.22 -34.07 14.33
N GLY A 10 -11.31 -34.86 13.29
CA GLY A 10 -12.28 -35.96 13.18
C GLY A 10 -13.67 -35.55 12.69
N ARG A 11 -13.97 -34.25 12.61
CA ARG A 11 -15.26 -33.76 12.08
C ARG A 11 -15.25 -33.74 10.56
N ARG A 12 -16.42 -33.74 9.94
CA ARG A 12 -16.54 -33.65 8.48
C ARG A 12 -16.82 -32.22 8.03
N VAL A 13 -16.14 -31.80 6.99
CA VAL A 13 -16.35 -30.52 6.32
C VAL A 13 -16.82 -30.82 4.90
N SER A 14 -17.98 -30.31 4.53
CA SER A 14 -18.52 -30.39 3.17
C SER A 14 -18.34 -29.08 2.45
N PHE A 15 -17.80 -29.12 1.24
CA PHE A 15 -17.76 -28.00 0.33
C PHE A 15 -18.98 -28.07 -0.60
N ARG A 16 -19.39 -26.92 -1.12
CA ARG A 16 -20.56 -26.77 -2.00
C ARG A 16 -20.48 -27.75 -3.17
N GLY A 17 -21.42 -28.73 -3.22
CA GLY A 17 -21.51 -29.73 -4.28
C GLY A 17 -20.94 -31.10 -3.95
N GLN A 18 -20.35 -31.33 -2.78
CA GLN A 18 -19.91 -32.65 -2.35
C GLN A 18 -20.94 -33.27 -1.42
N ALA A 19 -21.50 -34.41 -1.81
CA ALA A 19 -22.47 -35.20 -0.97
C ALA A 19 -21.82 -35.76 0.28
N ASN A 20 -20.54 -36.15 0.21
CA ASN A 20 -19.76 -36.69 1.32
C ASN A 20 -18.66 -35.71 1.70
N GLY A 21 -18.80 -35.05 2.86
CA GLY A 21 -17.78 -34.15 3.38
C GLY A 21 -16.48 -34.86 3.72
N ASN A 22 -15.36 -34.17 3.50
CA ASN A 22 -14.03 -34.66 3.86
C ASN A 22 -13.82 -34.63 5.38
N GLN A 23 -13.21 -35.68 5.93
CA GLN A 23 -12.89 -35.71 7.36
C GLN A 23 -11.62 -34.91 7.64
N VAL A 24 -11.68 -34.08 8.68
CA VAL A 24 -10.51 -33.29 9.13
C VAL A 24 -9.53 -34.22 9.85
N ALA A 25 -8.41 -34.50 9.19
CA ALA A 25 -7.35 -35.37 9.74
C ALA A 25 -6.55 -34.68 10.83
N ALA A 26 -6.19 -33.40 10.60
CA ALA A 26 -5.39 -32.62 11.53
C ALA A 26 -5.74 -31.12 11.41
N VAL A 27 -5.41 -30.37 12.45
CA VAL A 27 -5.45 -28.91 12.47
C VAL A 27 -4.00 -28.43 12.54
N CYS A 28 -3.59 -27.68 11.52
CA CYS A 28 -2.26 -27.10 11.45
C CYS A 28 -2.20 -25.73 12.13
N GLN A 29 -1.01 -25.29 12.49
CA GLN A 29 -0.79 -23.90 12.89
C GLN A 29 -1.16 -22.95 11.73
N PRO A 30 -1.57 -21.71 12.04
CA PRO A 30 -1.90 -20.73 11.01
C PRO A 30 -0.73 -20.54 10.04
N ILE A 31 -0.97 -20.82 8.77
CA ILE A 31 0.03 -20.63 7.72
C ILE A 31 -0.24 -19.29 7.04
N ARG A 32 0.80 -18.49 6.86
CA ARG A 32 0.73 -17.26 6.08
C ARG A 32 1.03 -17.58 4.63
N PRO A 33 0.14 -17.28 3.68
CA PRO A 33 0.39 -17.52 2.25
C PRO A 33 1.55 -16.67 1.73
N SER A 34 1.76 -15.49 2.31
CA SER A 34 2.89 -14.62 2.01
C SER A 34 3.32 -13.83 3.26
N ASP A 35 4.52 -13.24 3.21
CA ASP A 35 5.09 -12.45 4.33
C ASP A 35 4.22 -11.24 4.73
N TYR A 36 3.41 -10.74 3.80
CA TYR A 36 2.57 -9.55 3.96
C TYR A 36 1.09 -9.84 4.14
N GLU A 37 0.70 -11.12 4.21
CA GLU A 37 -0.67 -11.51 4.40
C GLU A 37 -0.91 -12.04 5.81
N ILE A 38 -2.07 -11.70 6.36
CA ILE A 38 -2.53 -12.28 7.62
C ILE A 38 -2.88 -13.73 7.34
N SER A 39 -2.60 -14.62 8.30
CA SER A 39 -3.03 -15.99 8.19
C SER A 39 -4.55 -16.05 8.11
N ALA A 40 -5.06 -16.45 6.95
CA ALA A 40 -6.48 -16.70 6.76
C ALA A 40 -6.80 -18.17 7.04
N PRO A 41 -8.02 -18.50 7.47
CA PRO A 41 -8.45 -19.89 7.55
C PRO A 41 -8.36 -20.53 6.17
N CYS A 42 -7.56 -21.59 6.06
CA CYS A 42 -7.39 -22.32 4.80
C CYS A 42 -7.55 -23.82 5.05
N PHE A 43 -7.94 -24.54 4.02
CA PHE A 43 -8.06 -25.97 4.04
C PHE A 43 -7.05 -26.58 3.07
N TYR A 44 -6.31 -27.57 3.54
CA TYR A 44 -5.43 -28.36 2.71
C TYR A 44 -6.06 -29.73 2.51
N GLN A 45 -6.33 -30.09 1.28
CA GLN A 45 -6.85 -31.40 0.95
C GLN A 45 -5.68 -32.33 0.61
N VAL A 46 -5.57 -33.46 1.31
CA VAL A 46 -4.60 -34.50 0.96
C VAL A 46 -5.17 -35.28 -0.21
N LEU A 47 -4.49 -35.25 -1.34
CA LEU A 47 -4.84 -36.03 -2.51
C LEU A 47 -4.20 -37.43 -2.39
N THR A 48 -5.03 -38.48 -2.43
CA THR A 48 -4.59 -39.86 -2.52
C THR A 48 -4.74 -40.36 -3.95
N GLY A 49 -4.16 -41.50 -4.32
CA GLY A 49 -4.06 -41.99 -5.70
C GLY A 49 -5.26 -41.70 -6.61
N LYS A 50 -6.48 -42.18 -6.22
CA LYS A 50 -7.71 -41.90 -7.03
C LYS A 50 -8.10 -40.43 -7.10
N THR A 51 -8.01 -39.72 -5.98
CA THR A 51 -8.34 -38.30 -5.92
C THR A 51 -7.28 -37.42 -6.64
N LEU A 52 -6.03 -37.89 -6.73
CA LEU A 52 -5.01 -37.26 -7.51
C LEU A 52 -5.27 -37.41 -9.03
N GLU A 53 -5.67 -38.60 -9.49
CA GLU A 53 -6.08 -38.81 -10.88
C GLU A 53 -7.26 -37.93 -11.26
N GLU A 54 -8.31 -37.89 -10.44
CA GLU A 54 -9.47 -37.02 -10.65
C GLU A 54 -9.06 -35.53 -10.71
N TYR A 55 -8.17 -35.12 -9.81
CA TYR A 55 -7.67 -33.74 -9.79
C TYR A 55 -6.86 -33.41 -11.05
N VAL A 56 -5.95 -34.28 -11.46
CA VAL A 56 -5.14 -34.10 -12.65
C VAL A 56 -6.00 -34.10 -13.93
N ASN A 57 -7.01 -34.96 -13.99
CA ASN A 57 -7.95 -35.01 -15.13
C ASN A 57 -8.82 -33.75 -15.22
N TYR A 58 -9.20 -33.15 -14.07
CA TYR A 58 -10.06 -31.97 -14.04
C TYR A 58 -9.29 -30.65 -14.24
N PHE A 59 -8.15 -30.46 -13.55
CA PHE A 59 -7.39 -29.22 -13.55
C PHE A 59 -6.18 -29.23 -14.52
N GLY A 60 -5.79 -30.41 -15.01
CA GLY A 60 -4.61 -30.63 -15.82
C GLY A 60 -3.35 -30.81 -14.98
N ALA A 61 -2.45 -31.62 -15.47
CA ALA A 61 -1.16 -31.91 -14.83
C ALA A 61 -0.21 -30.69 -14.72
N GLN A 62 -0.42 -29.69 -15.55
CA GLN A 62 0.37 -28.46 -15.56
C GLN A 62 0.24 -27.62 -14.28
N GLN A 63 -0.74 -27.91 -13.43
CA GLN A 63 -0.91 -27.26 -12.11
C GLN A 63 -0.29 -28.07 -10.98
N ALA A 64 0.27 -29.25 -11.26
CA ALA A 64 0.96 -30.05 -10.26
C ALA A 64 2.38 -29.53 -10.03
N GLU A 65 2.69 -29.17 -8.81
CA GLU A 65 4.05 -28.76 -8.40
C GLU A 65 4.64 -29.84 -7.46
N LEU A 66 5.83 -30.31 -7.78
CA LEU A 66 6.59 -31.21 -6.91
C LEU A 66 7.65 -30.43 -6.14
N CYS A 67 7.50 -30.31 -4.84
CA CYS A 67 8.49 -29.68 -3.98
C CYS A 67 9.49 -30.70 -3.45
N VAL A 68 10.76 -30.54 -3.74
CA VAL A 68 11.84 -31.39 -3.26
C VAL A 68 12.77 -30.59 -2.34
N ARG A 69 13.02 -31.14 -1.15
CA ARG A 69 13.99 -30.54 -0.21
C ARG A 69 15.36 -31.18 -0.40
N MET A 70 16.32 -30.36 -0.82
CA MET A 70 17.72 -30.75 -0.99
C MET A 70 18.50 -30.62 0.34
N LYS A 71 19.50 -31.48 0.56
CA LYS A 71 20.39 -31.41 1.75
C LYS A 71 21.32 -30.18 1.70
N HIS A 72 21.74 -29.75 0.53
CA HIS A 72 22.60 -28.59 0.32
C HIS A 72 21.98 -27.65 -0.70
N SER A 73 22.26 -26.36 -0.54
CA SER A 73 21.84 -25.35 -1.51
C SER A 73 22.48 -25.63 -2.85
N LYS A 74 21.69 -25.65 -3.90
CA LYS A 74 22.13 -25.88 -5.28
C LYS A 74 22.18 -24.58 -6.07
N THR A 75 23.16 -24.42 -6.94
CA THR A 75 23.24 -23.29 -7.87
C THR A 75 22.28 -23.49 -9.04
N LYS A 76 22.09 -22.48 -9.88
CA LYS A 76 21.31 -22.64 -11.11
C LYS A 76 21.96 -23.62 -12.08
N GLU A 77 23.29 -23.63 -12.13
CA GLU A 77 24.09 -24.54 -12.94
C GLU A 77 23.92 -26.00 -12.52
N ASP A 78 23.93 -26.25 -11.20
CA ASP A 78 23.64 -27.58 -10.64
C ASP A 78 22.24 -28.08 -11.02
N ILE A 79 21.26 -27.18 -11.05
CA ILE A 79 19.86 -27.52 -11.42
C ILE A 79 19.75 -27.83 -12.89
N ASN A 80 20.43 -27.05 -13.75
CA ASN A 80 20.45 -27.30 -15.19
C ASN A 80 21.14 -28.64 -15.49
N HIS A 81 22.30 -28.90 -14.87
CA HIS A 81 23.02 -30.17 -15.02
C HIS A 81 22.15 -31.36 -14.54
N PHE A 82 21.43 -31.20 -13.42
CA PHE A 82 20.48 -32.20 -12.94
C PHE A 82 19.37 -32.49 -13.95
N LEU A 83 18.81 -31.43 -14.57
CA LEU A 83 17.76 -31.58 -15.59
C LEU A 83 18.29 -32.25 -16.87
N GLU A 84 19.52 -31.95 -17.28
CA GLU A 84 20.16 -32.60 -18.42
C GLU A 84 20.42 -34.09 -18.16
N GLU A 85 20.89 -34.43 -16.96
CA GLU A 85 21.22 -35.80 -16.60
C GLU A 85 19.98 -36.67 -16.30
N MET A 86 18.98 -36.08 -15.64
CA MET A 86 17.82 -36.82 -15.12
C MET A 86 16.54 -36.56 -15.91
N GLY A 87 16.52 -35.66 -16.89
CA GLY A 87 15.33 -35.24 -17.62
C GLY A 87 14.50 -36.41 -18.16
N ASP A 88 15.15 -37.36 -18.80
CA ASP A 88 14.47 -38.55 -19.36
C ASP A 88 13.87 -39.46 -18.28
N ARG A 89 14.51 -39.54 -17.11
CA ARG A 89 14.02 -40.33 -15.96
C ARG A 89 12.89 -39.66 -15.19
N LEU A 90 12.81 -38.34 -15.28
CA LEU A 90 11.73 -37.55 -14.65
C LEU A 90 10.45 -37.52 -15.49
N ASN A 91 10.55 -37.94 -16.75
CA ASN A 91 9.39 -38.07 -17.63
C ASN A 91 8.62 -39.37 -17.30
N SER A 92 7.33 -39.27 -17.13
CA SER A 92 6.45 -40.39 -16.86
C SER A 92 5.21 -40.33 -17.75
N GLY A 93 5.11 -41.24 -18.71
CA GLY A 93 4.04 -41.21 -19.71
C GLY A 93 4.02 -39.92 -20.51
N ASN A 94 2.95 -39.19 -20.48
CA ASN A 94 2.78 -37.88 -21.13
C ASN A 94 3.15 -36.70 -20.25
N LEU A 95 3.70 -36.94 -19.07
CA LEU A 95 4.14 -35.90 -18.14
C LEU A 95 5.64 -35.70 -18.25
N TYR A 96 6.04 -34.44 -18.49
CA TYR A 96 7.44 -34.04 -18.48
C TYR A 96 7.64 -32.85 -17.54
N VAL A 97 8.82 -32.77 -16.97
CA VAL A 97 9.19 -31.65 -16.11
C VAL A 97 9.37 -30.40 -16.97
N TYR A 98 8.45 -29.47 -16.87
CA TYR A 98 8.52 -28.21 -17.61
C TYR A 98 9.67 -27.31 -17.13
N GLY A 99 9.99 -27.35 -15.84
CA GLY A 99 11.09 -26.57 -15.28
C GLY A 99 11.26 -26.79 -13.80
N VAL A 100 12.47 -26.56 -13.33
CA VAL A 100 12.83 -26.60 -11.91
C VAL A 100 13.25 -25.21 -11.48
N LYS A 101 12.62 -24.70 -10.42
CA LYS A 101 12.92 -23.37 -9.87
C LYS A 101 13.21 -23.48 -8.39
N LYS A 102 14.12 -22.65 -7.92
CA LYS A 102 14.28 -22.49 -6.46
C LYS A 102 13.09 -21.76 -5.89
N ILE A 103 12.60 -22.19 -4.74
CA ILE A 103 11.53 -21.50 -4.01
C ILE A 103 11.94 -20.06 -3.68
N GLU A 104 13.24 -19.83 -3.39
CA GLU A 104 13.78 -18.47 -3.16
C GLU A 104 13.65 -17.56 -4.38
N ASP A 105 13.93 -18.08 -5.59
CA ASP A 105 13.80 -17.30 -6.83
C ASP A 105 12.32 -16.98 -7.12
N GLN A 106 11.43 -17.93 -6.90
CA GLN A 106 9.98 -17.71 -7.04
C GLN A 106 9.47 -16.69 -6.03
N ARG A 107 9.92 -16.77 -4.77
CA ARG A 107 9.64 -15.78 -3.74
C ARG A 107 10.15 -14.39 -4.12
N SER A 108 11.39 -14.30 -4.62
CA SER A 108 11.98 -13.02 -5.05
C SER A 108 11.23 -12.40 -6.23
N GLN A 109 10.74 -13.19 -7.16
CA GLN A 109 9.90 -12.72 -8.27
C GLN A 109 8.57 -12.16 -7.78
N LEU A 110 7.88 -12.83 -6.86
CA LEU A 110 6.65 -12.35 -6.25
C LEU A 110 6.87 -11.07 -5.46
N LEU A 111 7.97 -10.97 -4.71
CA LEU A 111 8.34 -9.77 -3.96
C LEU A 111 8.68 -8.61 -4.90
N SER A 112 9.43 -8.85 -5.97
CA SER A 112 9.80 -7.82 -6.94
C SER A 112 8.59 -7.21 -7.65
N TYR A 113 7.57 -8.00 -7.94
CA TYR A 113 6.30 -7.49 -8.47
C TYR A 113 5.61 -6.54 -7.49
N ARG A 114 5.55 -6.90 -6.20
CA ARG A 114 4.97 -6.05 -5.15
C ARG A 114 5.78 -4.78 -4.94
N GLU A 115 7.11 -4.88 -4.88
CA GLU A 115 8.00 -3.71 -4.77
C GLU A 115 7.83 -2.76 -5.95
N ARG A 116 7.74 -3.27 -7.18
CA ARG A 116 7.49 -2.45 -8.37
C ARG A 116 6.17 -1.70 -8.27
N ASN A 117 5.10 -2.37 -7.85
CA ASN A 117 3.80 -1.74 -7.66
C ASN A 117 3.84 -0.66 -6.56
N MET A 118 4.59 -0.90 -5.48
CA MET A 118 4.80 0.12 -4.46
C MET A 118 5.59 1.32 -5.01
N LYS A 119 6.67 1.09 -5.74
CA LYS A 119 7.46 2.17 -6.38
C LYS A 119 6.60 3.02 -7.31
N ILE A 120 5.73 2.41 -8.11
CA ILE A 120 4.79 3.12 -9.00
C ILE A 120 3.83 3.99 -8.17
N LYS A 121 3.25 3.46 -7.09
CA LYS A 121 2.34 4.20 -6.20
C LYS A 121 3.05 5.37 -5.52
N PHE A 122 4.28 5.17 -5.05
CA PHE A 122 5.10 6.24 -4.46
C PHE A 122 5.45 7.32 -5.48
N SER A 123 5.82 6.95 -6.70
CA SER A 123 6.11 7.90 -7.78
C SER A 123 4.89 8.75 -8.12
N LEU A 124 3.71 8.12 -8.23
CA LEU A 124 2.45 8.83 -8.47
C LEU A 124 2.11 9.79 -7.31
N MET A 125 2.26 9.32 -6.07
CA MET A 125 2.03 10.16 -4.89
C MET A 125 2.99 11.35 -4.84
N ALA A 126 4.28 11.14 -5.12
CA ALA A 126 5.27 12.23 -5.18
C ALA A 126 4.93 13.25 -6.27
N PHE A 127 4.52 12.78 -7.45
CA PHE A 127 4.05 13.65 -8.53
C PHE A 127 2.85 14.51 -8.10
N LEU A 128 1.85 13.90 -7.46
CA LEU A 128 0.69 14.63 -6.96
C LEU A 128 1.06 15.65 -5.89
N LEU A 129 1.95 15.30 -4.95
CA LEU A 129 2.43 16.23 -3.93
C LEU A 129 3.16 17.44 -4.53
N ILE A 130 3.99 17.23 -5.56
CA ILE A 130 4.67 18.31 -6.28
C ILE A 130 3.62 19.23 -6.94
N ASN A 131 2.61 18.68 -7.59
CA ASN A 131 1.52 19.47 -8.18
C ASN A 131 0.76 20.30 -7.13
N VAL A 132 0.42 19.69 -6.01
CA VAL A 132 -0.24 20.39 -4.89
C VAL A 132 0.66 21.52 -4.36
N PHE A 133 1.95 21.27 -4.20
CA PHE A 133 2.90 22.29 -3.75
C PHE A 133 2.95 23.50 -4.69
N PHE A 134 3.07 23.29 -6.00
CA PHE A 134 3.05 24.38 -6.96
C PHE A 134 1.70 25.11 -6.98
N GLY A 135 0.59 24.38 -6.80
CA GLY A 135 -0.74 24.99 -6.64
C GLY A 135 -0.81 25.91 -5.43
N ILE A 136 -0.28 25.49 -4.29
CA ILE A 136 -0.20 26.29 -3.07
C ILE A 136 0.66 27.55 -3.31
N VAL A 137 1.86 27.39 -3.85
CA VAL A 137 2.76 28.52 -4.15
C VAL A 137 2.07 29.52 -5.07
N GLY A 138 1.44 29.06 -6.17
CA GLY A 138 0.74 29.91 -7.12
C GLY A 138 -0.43 30.68 -6.50
N THR A 139 -1.26 29.98 -5.71
CA THR A 139 -2.41 30.58 -5.04
C THR A 139 -1.97 31.65 -4.04
N PHE A 140 -0.97 31.36 -3.20
CA PHE A 140 -0.46 32.35 -2.24
C PHE A 140 0.33 33.48 -2.91
N TRP A 141 0.92 33.25 -4.05
CA TRP A 141 1.54 34.32 -4.85
C TRP A 141 0.49 35.34 -5.30
N LEU A 142 -0.59 34.89 -5.96
CA LEU A 142 -1.68 35.73 -6.41
C LEU A 142 -2.39 36.44 -5.23
N TRP A 143 -2.60 35.70 -4.15
CA TRP A 143 -3.23 36.25 -2.94
C TRP A 143 -2.38 37.38 -2.33
N THR A 144 -1.07 37.19 -2.25
CA THR A 144 -0.12 38.19 -1.74
C THR A 144 -0.03 39.43 -2.66
N GLU A 145 -0.06 39.19 -3.97
CA GLU A 145 -0.06 40.25 -4.96
C GLU A 145 -1.30 41.15 -4.82
N ASN A 146 -2.48 40.54 -4.72
CA ASN A 146 -3.74 41.27 -4.57
C ASN A 146 -3.86 42.06 -3.25
N ARG A 147 -3.10 41.70 -2.22
CA ARG A 147 -3.11 42.34 -0.90
C ARG A 147 -1.85 43.16 -0.61
N ARG A 148 -1.07 43.54 -1.62
CA ARG A 148 0.17 44.31 -1.44
C ARG A 148 -0.06 45.63 -0.71
N GLY A 149 -1.13 46.36 -1.02
CA GLY A 149 -1.48 47.62 -0.36
C GLY A 149 -1.77 47.42 1.14
N GLU A 150 -2.54 46.40 1.51
CA GLU A 150 -2.84 46.06 2.91
C GLU A 150 -1.56 45.68 3.69
N ILE A 151 -0.70 44.85 3.06
CA ILE A 151 0.57 44.43 3.65
C ILE A 151 1.50 45.66 3.84
N GLY A 152 1.57 46.55 2.82
CA GLY A 152 2.33 47.79 2.88
C GLY A 152 1.84 48.71 4.00
N LEU A 153 0.54 48.91 4.11
CA LEU A 153 -0.07 49.70 5.19
C LEU A 153 0.29 49.16 6.57
N ARG A 154 0.17 47.85 6.76
CA ARG A 154 0.52 47.18 8.07
C ARG A 154 2.03 47.37 8.38
N MET A 155 2.90 47.34 7.39
CA MET A 155 4.31 47.60 7.59
C MET A 155 4.56 49.10 7.93
N ALA A 156 3.84 50.03 7.30
CA ALA A 156 3.95 51.45 7.60
C ALA A 156 3.50 51.79 9.04
N ILE A 157 2.51 51.06 9.58
CA ILE A 157 2.03 51.19 10.99
C ILE A 157 2.97 50.48 11.98
N GLY A 158 4.06 49.85 11.52
CA GLY A 158 5.09 49.23 12.38
C GLY A 158 5.02 47.74 12.56
N SER A 159 4.20 47.02 11.77
CA SER A 159 4.20 45.54 11.81
C SER A 159 5.54 44.98 11.34
N SER A 160 6.13 44.05 12.11
CA SER A 160 7.34 43.37 11.71
C SER A 160 7.10 42.38 10.56
N LYS A 161 8.12 42.16 9.72
CA LYS A 161 8.08 41.18 8.63
C LYS A 161 7.72 39.77 9.13
N TYR A 162 8.23 39.40 10.30
CA TYR A 162 7.94 38.11 10.94
C TYR A 162 6.47 37.99 11.38
N SER A 163 5.89 39.04 11.92
CA SER A 163 4.50 39.08 12.33
C SER A 163 3.57 38.89 11.13
N LEU A 164 3.86 39.53 9.99
CA LEU A 164 3.12 39.37 8.75
C LEU A 164 3.23 37.97 8.18
N TYR A 165 4.43 37.39 8.17
CA TYR A 165 4.65 36.02 7.76
C TYR A 165 3.84 35.03 8.62
N LYS A 166 3.89 35.18 9.95
CA LYS A 166 3.13 34.36 10.89
C LYS A 166 1.62 34.46 10.65
N TYR A 167 1.13 35.67 10.41
CA TYR A 167 -0.29 35.90 10.09
C TYR A 167 -0.72 35.18 8.83
N MET A 168 0.02 35.34 7.73
CA MET A 168 -0.25 34.68 6.45
C MET A 168 -0.21 33.15 6.58
N ASN A 169 0.76 32.63 7.31
CA ASN A 169 0.91 31.20 7.54
C ASN A 169 -0.26 30.64 8.37
N LEU A 170 -0.64 31.35 9.43
CA LEU A 170 -1.79 30.97 10.27
C LEU A 170 -3.09 30.95 9.46
N GLU A 171 -3.31 31.96 8.60
CA GLU A 171 -4.48 32.02 7.72
C GLU A 171 -4.49 30.82 6.76
N GLY A 172 -3.35 30.51 6.14
CA GLY A 172 -3.24 29.35 5.25
C GLY A 172 -3.50 28.00 5.95
N ILE A 173 -2.94 27.81 7.14
CA ILE A 173 -3.16 26.58 7.93
C ILE A 173 -4.62 26.51 8.41
N CYS A 174 -5.22 27.63 8.81
CA CYS A 174 -6.60 27.70 9.23
C CYS A 174 -7.56 27.29 8.09
N LEU A 175 -7.38 27.87 6.90
CA LEU A 175 -8.15 27.52 5.70
C LEU A 175 -8.00 26.03 5.35
N PHE A 176 -6.78 25.51 5.42
CA PHE A 176 -6.53 24.09 5.19
C PHE A 176 -7.23 23.21 6.25
N SER A 177 -7.23 23.63 7.52
CA SER A 177 -7.88 22.86 8.60
C SER A 177 -9.39 22.73 8.41
N PHE A 178 -10.03 23.67 7.72
CA PHE A 178 -11.45 23.54 7.33
C PHE A 178 -11.73 22.38 6.38
N THR A 179 -10.73 21.87 5.68
CA THR A 179 -10.90 20.68 4.81
C THR A 179 -10.93 19.37 5.58
N LEU A 180 -10.43 19.33 6.82
CA LEU A 180 -10.33 18.10 7.63
C LEU A 180 -11.67 17.37 7.82
N PRO A 181 -12.78 18.03 8.16
CA PRO A 181 -14.07 17.36 8.31
C PRO A 181 -14.50 16.62 7.04
N PHE A 182 -14.27 17.23 5.87
CA PHE A 182 -14.60 16.62 4.57
C PHE A 182 -13.72 15.41 4.28
N ILE A 183 -12.43 15.48 4.60
CA ILE A 183 -11.49 14.35 4.45
C ILE A 183 -11.90 13.19 5.37
N ILE A 184 -12.26 13.49 6.63
CA ILE A 184 -12.70 12.48 7.59
C ILE A 184 -14.00 11.83 7.09
N LEU A 185 -14.98 12.62 6.64
CA LEU A 185 -16.23 12.10 6.09
C LEU A 185 -15.98 11.21 4.88
N PHE A 186 -15.11 11.62 3.96
CA PHE A 186 -14.74 10.84 2.79
C PHE A 186 -14.07 9.51 3.19
N MET A 187 -13.14 9.52 4.14
CA MET A 187 -12.48 8.31 4.62
C MET A 187 -13.44 7.36 5.33
N LEU A 188 -14.40 7.87 6.08
CA LEU A 188 -15.47 7.07 6.70
C LEU A 188 -16.36 6.39 5.65
N ASN A 189 -16.71 7.12 4.57
CA ASN A 189 -17.43 6.53 3.45
C ASN A 189 -16.63 5.41 2.77
N MET A 190 -15.34 5.63 2.50
CA MET A 190 -14.46 4.61 1.92
C MET A 190 -14.38 3.36 2.79
N ALA A 191 -14.36 3.55 4.10
CA ALA A 191 -14.37 2.44 5.06
C ALA A 191 -15.73 1.71 5.09
N TYR A 192 -16.85 2.46 5.02
CA TYR A 192 -18.20 1.90 5.01
C TYR A 192 -18.46 1.03 3.78
N PHE A 193 -18.01 1.45 2.61
CA PHE A 193 -18.12 0.68 1.36
C PHE A 193 -17.07 -0.42 1.20
N ASP A 194 -16.24 -0.67 2.23
CA ASP A 194 -15.17 -1.68 2.23
C ASP A 194 -14.21 -1.57 1.03
N ILE A 195 -14.05 -0.36 0.50
CA ILE A 195 -13.10 -0.07 -0.59
C ILE A 195 -11.65 -0.21 -0.09
N MET A 196 -11.44 0.01 1.21
CA MET A 196 -10.18 -0.29 1.86
C MET A 196 -10.14 -1.79 2.20
N ASP A 197 -9.03 -2.45 1.88
CA ASP A 197 -8.82 -3.87 2.22
C ASP A 197 -8.68 -4.02 3.76
N THR A 198 -9.84 -4.00 4.44
CA THR A 198 -9.95 -4.08 5.90
C THR A 198 -9.55 -5.45 6.44
N ILE A 199 -9.55 -6.47 5.56
CA ILE A 199 -9.11 -7.83 5.90
C ILE A 199 -7.61 -7.86 6.15
N ARG A 200 -6.83 -7.14 5.34
CA ARG A 200 -5.37 -7.07 5.48
C ARG A 200 -4.91 -6.05 6.52
N LEU A 201 -5.62 -4.95 6.62
CA LEU A 201 -5.30 -3.85 7.52
C LEU A 201 -6.55 -3.45 8.31
N PRO A 202 -6.82 -4.11 9.45
CA PRO A 202 -7.98 -3.78 10.27
C PRO A 202 -7.95 -2.30 10.65
N LEU A 203 -9.09 -1.63 10.50
CA LEU A 203 -9.26 -0.24 10.91
C LEU A 203 -9.10 -0.14 12.42
N SER A 204 -8.02 0.50 12.85
CA SER A 204 -7.78 0.87 14.23
C SER A 204 -7.84 2.39 14.35
N LEU A 205 -8.52 2.91 15.37
CA LEU A 205 -8.59 4.34 15.65
C LEU A 205 -7.20 4.97 15.71
N TRP A 206 -6.24 4.27 16.30
CA TRP A 206 -4.85 4.73 16.38
C TRP A 206 -4.20 4.91 15.00
N ARG A 207 -4.36 3.93 14.12
CA ARG A 207 -3.85 4.02 12.74
C ARG A 207 -4.51 5.15 11.97
N PHE A 208 -5.80 5.31 12.13
CA PHE A 208 -6.57 6.38 11.52
C PHE A 208 -6.06 7.76 11.95
N CYS A 209 -5.87 7.98 13.25
CA CYS A 209 -5.33 9.23 13.79
C CYS A 209 -3.90 9.50 13.31
N ILE A 210 -3.02 8.49 13.28
CA ILE A 210 -1.65 8.66 12.78
C ILE A 210 -1.65 9.03 11.31
N THR A 211 -2.47 8.35 10.48
CA THR A 211 -2.50 8.60 9.04
C THR A 211 -2.99 10.01 8.73
N ILE A 212 -4.08 10.45 9.33
CA ILE A 212 -4.60 11.81 9.15
C ILE A 212 -3.63 12.83 9.72
N GLY A 213 -3.09 12.60 10.91
CA GLY A 213 -2.15 13.51 11.55
C GLY A 213 -0.87 13.69 10.75
N SER A 214 -0.29 12.60 10.23
CA SER A 214 0.92 12.67 9.41
C SER A 214 0.67 13.37 8.07
N ALA A 215 -0.45 13.10 7.41
CA ALA A 215 -0.84 13.78 6.19
C ALA A 215 -1.06 15.28 6.42
N TRP A 216 -1.75 15.63 7.51
CA TRP A 216 -1.97 17.03 7.88
C TRP A 216 -0.66 17.76 8.17
N LEU A 217 0.25 17.17 8.92
CA LEU A 217 1.57 17.75 9.21
C LEU A 217 2.39 17.97 7.93
N LEU A 218 2.38 16.99 7.02
CA LEU A 218 3.07 17.10 5.73
C LEU A 218 2.52 18.25 4.91
N LEU A 219 1.21 18.35 4.74
CA LEU A 219 0.57 19.41 3.97
C LEU A 219 0.71 20.78 4.65
N ALA A 220 0.60 20.88 5.98
CA ALA A 220 0.87 22.10 6.71
C ALA A 220 2.33 22.58 6.53
N GLY A 221 3.28 21.64 6.52
CA GLY A 221 4.67 21.93 6.17
C GLY A 221 4.83 22.47 4.75
N MET A 222 4.14 21.87 3.77
CA MET A 222 4.14 22.33 2.39
C MET A 222 3.53 23.74 2.26
N ILE A 223 2.44 24.04 2.98
CA ILE A 223 1.83 25.37 3.04
C ILE A 223 2.82 26.39 3.59
N THR A 224 3.46 26.04 4.72
CA THR A 224 4.47 26.92 5.35
C THR A 224 5.62 27.26 4.41
N LEU A 225 6.14 26.25 3.69
CA LEU A 225 7.19 26.43 2.68
C LEU A 225 6.68 27.22 1.46
N GLY A 226 5.46 26.93 1.00
CA GLY A 226 4.84 27.59 -0.15
C GLY A 226 4.56 29.08 0.09
N ILE A 227 4.16 29.45 1.31
CA ILE A 227 3.92 30.85 1.71
C ILE A 227 5.24 31.61 1.89
N TRP A 228 6.31 30.93 2.30
CA TRP A 228 7.59 31.58 2.61
C TRP A 228 8.16 32.38 1.43
N ILE A 229 8.07 31.84 0.22
CA ILE A 229 8.59 32.48 -1.00
C ILE A 229 7.84 33.81 -1.30
N PRO A 230 6.49 33.81 -1.48
CA PRO A 230 5.75 35.03 -1.79
C PRO A 230 5.75 36.04 -0.62
N ALA A 231 5.66 35.56 0.62
CA ALA A 231 5.69 36.42 1.78
C ALA A 231 7.03 37.17 1.93
N ARG A 232 8.15 36.48 1.69
CA ARG A 232 9.48 37.12 1.70
C ARG A 232 9.59 38.20 0.63
N LYS A 233 9.03 37.96 -0.55
CA LYS A 233 9.02 38.96 -1.64
C LYS A 233 8.18 40.19 -1.26
N ALA A 234 6.97 39.96 -0.74
CA ALA A 234 6.05 41.06 -0.34
C ALA A 234 6.62 41.94 0.80
N THR A 235 7.26 41.31 1.79
CA THR A 235 7.82 42.02 2.96
C THR A 235 9.14 42.73 2.67
N ASN A 236 9.78 42.49 1.51
CA ASN A 236 11.00 43.19 1.11
C ASN A 236 10.74 44.42 0.23
N LEU A 237 9.48 44.66 -0.16
CA LEU A 237 9.10 45.90 -0.86
C LEU A 237 9.19 47.07 0.11
N ALA A 238 9.70 48.22 -0.38
CA ALA A 238 9.70 49.45 0.41
C ALA A 238 8.23 49.91 0.65
N PRO A 239 7.85 50.33 1.87
CA PRO A 239 6.47 50.78 2.17
C PRO A 239 5.98 51.89 1.21
N ALA A 240 6.89 52.77 0.74
CA ALA A 240 6.59 53.80 -0.21
C ALA A 240 6.20 53.27 -1.62
N GLU A 241 6.81 52.19 -2.05
CA GLU A 241 6.53 51.50 -3.31
C GLU A 241 5.19 50.76 -3.30
N ALA A 242 4.82 50.22 -2.13
CA ALA A 242 3.55 49.50 -1.95
C ALA A 242 2.32 50.44 -1.95
N LEU A 243 2.49 51.72 -1.59
CA LEU A 243 1.42 52.73 -1.58
C LEU A 243 1.27 53.47 -2.93
N HIS A 244 2.24 53.33 -3.85
CA HIS A 244 2.22 54.01 -5.16
C HIS A 244 1.63 53.14 -6.29
N TYR A 245 1.09 51.96 -5.96
CA TYR A 245 0.59 50.98 -6.94
C TYR A 245 -0.95 51.03 -7.09
N GLU A 246 -1.56 52.24 -6.97
CA GLU A 246 -2.92 52.50 -7.42
C GLU A 246 -2.93 53.10 -8.84
#